data_9e6c1d3ac918d04bf8565f316ae9ed20
#
_entry.id   9e6c1d3ac918d04bf8565f316ae9ed20
#
_cell.length_a   1.000
_cell.length_b   1.000
_cell.length_c   1.000
_cell.angle_alpha   90.00
_cell.angle_beta   90.00
_cell.angle_gamma   90.00
#
_symmetry.space_group_name_H-M   'P 1'
#
loop_
_entity.id
_entity.type
_entity.pdbx_description
1 polymer ?
#
loop_
_entity_poly.entity_id
_entity_poly.type
_entity_poly.pdbx_seq_one_letter_code
_entity_poly.pdbx_strand_id
1 'polypeptide(L)'
;MSNQSVRLATGKRALVLGCGASGAACARFLYSRGWDVTVADSRTNPAAADALAAELSHIEFSFGGFNPDLVRGASLLVISPGLSPSHSAAAATVNLAHELGIEVVGEIELFAREMKRLKAFCGYSPVVVGITGTNGKTTTTTITGLMAKASGKTVCVAGNIGPNALTELTKALAAGKLPEVWVLELSSFQLETTVSLTCDAAAFLNLTEDHVDWHGSMWAYAAAKGRIFSVSTKRVLNADDPVVMQCAEGVDPALVEVFSDADPKEGPSENWGIA
;
A
#
# COMPACT_ATOMS: atom_id res chain seq x y z
N MET A 1 5.97 -16.11 30.61
CA MET A 1 4.50 -16.22 30.68
C MET A 1 3.96 -15.44 29.50
N SER A 2 3.47 -16.14 28.47
CA SER A 2 2.94 -15.52 27.25
C SER A 2 1.61 -14.84 27.58
N ASN A 3 1.60 -13.52 27.46
CA ASN A 3 0.39 -12.72 27.58
C ASN A 3 -0.48 -13.00 26.33
N GLN A 4 -1.23 -14.10 26.36
CA GLN A 4 -2.28 -14.35 25.38
C GLN A 4 -3.41 -13.36 25.70
N SER A 5 -3.34 -12.19 25.05
CA SER A 5 -4.49 -11.28 25.00
C SER A 5 -5.68 -12.07 24.45
N VAL A 6 -6.76 -12.13 25.21
CA VAL A 6 -8.00 -12.82 24.80
C VAL A 6 -8.45 -12.20 23.48
N ARG A 7 -8.38 -12.99 22.39
CA ARG A 7 -8.88 -12.59 21.08
C ARG A 7 -10.40 -12.53 21.15
N LEU A 8 -10.96 -11.35 21.04
CA LEU A 8 -12.40 -11.17 20.88
C LEU A 8 -12.76 -11.42 19.42
N ALA A 9 -13.38 -12.56 19.11
CA ALA A 9 -13.84 -12.87 17.77
C ALA A 9 -14.92 -11.85 17.34
N THR A 10 -14.74 -11.26 16.15
CA THR A 10 -15.70 -10.28 15.60
C THR A 10 -16.82 -10.92 14.81
N GLY A 11 -16.74 -12.23 14.52
CA GLY A 11 -17.61 -12.94 13.58
C GLY A 11 -17.39 -12.54 12.12
N LYS A 12 -16.38 -11.71 11.81
CA LYS A 12 -16.00 -11.30 10.46
C LYS A 12 -14.97 -12.24 9.88
N ARG A 13 -15.16 -12.63 8.63
CA ARG A 13 -14.25 -13.52 7.91
C ARG A 13 -13.49 -12.73 6.84
N ALA A 14 -12.18 -12.97 6.72
CA ALA A 14 -11.34 -12.42 5.67
C ALA A 14 -10.68 -13.54 4.87
N LEU A 15 -10.72 -13.43 3.54
CA LEU A 15 -9.93 -14.27 2.65
C LEU A 15 -8.72 -13.46 2.20
N VAL A 16 -7.52 -14.00 2.39
CA VAL A 16 -6.25 -13.39 1.96
C VAL A 16 -5.68 -14.21 0.81
N LEU A 17 -5.53 -13.59 -0.36
CA LEU A 17 -4.93 -14.20 -1.55
C LEU A 17 -3.44 -13.86 -1.63
N GLY A 18 -2.63 -14.91 -1.61
CA GLY A 18 -1.17 -14.86 -1.58
C GLY A 18 -0.61 -14.93 -0.16
N CYS A 19 0.24 -15.93 0.08
CA CYS A 19 0.96 -16.19 1.34
C CYS A 19 2.44 -15.79 1.21
N GLY A 20 2.70 -14.59 0.69
CA GLY A 20 4.00 -13.92 0.71
C GLY A 20 4.10 -12.94 1.86
N ALA A 21 5.12 -12.07 1.86
CA ALA A 21 5.35 -11.09 2.93
C ALA A 21 4.14 -10.18 3.19
N SER A 22 3.51 -9.64 2.13
CA SER A 22 2.34 -8.76 2.27
C SER A 22 1.10 -9.51 2.75
N GLY A 23 0.81 -10.69 2.19
CA GLY A 23 -0.33 -11.51 2.63
C GLY A 23 -0.19 -11.96 4.08
N ALA A 24 1.01 -12.37 4.48
CA ALA A 24 1.31 -12.74 5.87
C ALA A 24 1.14 -11.55 6.83
N ALA A 25 1.56 -10.35 6.43
CA ALA A 25 1.35 -9.13 7.22
C ALA A 25 -0.15 -8.83 7.39
N CYS A 26 -0.93 -8.94 6.31
CA CYS A 26 -2.38 -8.77 6.34
C CYS A 26 -3.07 -9.82 7.23
N ALA A 27 -2.67 -11.09 7.12
CA ALA A 27 -3.22 -12.16 7.93
C ALA A 27 -2.98 -11.93 9.43
N ARG A 28 -1.74 -11.58 9.83
CA ARG A 28 -1.41 -11.23 11.21
C ARG A 28 -2.22 -10.04 11.72
N PHE A 29 -2.29 -9.00 10.91
CA PHE A 29 -3.03 -7.80 11.29
C PHE A 29 -4.52 -8.08 11.50
N LEU A 30 -5.18 -8.71 10.55
CA LEU A 30 -6.60 -9.04 10.63
C LEU A 30 -6.89 -10.00 11.79
N TYR A 31 -6.06 -11.02 11.96
CA TYR A 31 -6.15 -11.93 13.09
C TYR A 31 -6.05 -11.18 14.44
N SER A 32 -5.10 -10.24 14.57
CA SER A 32 -4.97 -9.43 15.78
C SER A 32 -6.19 -8.53 16.05
N ARG A 33 -6.98 -8.25 15.00
CA ARG A 33 -8.25 -7.49 15.07
C ARG A 33 -9.47 -8.38 15.28
N GLY A 34 -9.28 -9.67 15.56
CA GLY A 34 -10.36 -10.61 15.86
C GLY A 34 -11.08 -11.19 14.62
N TRP A 35 -10.51 -11.02 13.42
CA TRP A 35 -11.07 -11.62 12.21
C TRP A 35 -10.73 -13.10 12.12
N ASP A 36 -11.66 -13.91 11.61
CA ASP A 36 -11.35 -15.25 11.17
C ASP A 36 -10.69 -15.17 9.79
N VAL A 37 -9.50 -15.73 9.66
CA VAL A 37 -8.65 -15.54 8.49
C VAL A 37 -8.42 -16.87 7.78
N THR A 38 -8.74 -16.90 6.49
CA THR A 38 -8.35 -17.96 5.57
C THR A 38 -7.30 -17.40 4.62
N VAL A 39 -6.16 -18.07 4.44
CA VAL A 39 -5.09 -17.69 3.50
C VAL A 39 -5.04 -18.69 2.36
N ALA A 40 -5.19 -18.21 1.13
CA ALA A 40 -5.06 -19.02 -0.08
C ALA A 40 -3.82 -18.62 -0.89
N ASP A 41 -3.16 -19.61 -1.50
CA ASP A 41 -2.00 -19.38 -2.39
C ASP A 41 -2.01 -20.40 -3.54
N SER A 42 -1.57 -19.97 -4.72
CA SER A 42 -1.43 -20.88 -5.87
C SER A 42 -0.32 -21.91 -5.69
N ARG A 43 0.68 -21.62 -4.87
CA ARG A 43 1.75 -22.56 -4.50
C ARG A 43 1.24 -23.56 -3.46
N THR A 44 1.77 -24.78 -3.51
CA THR A 44 1.45 -25.85 -2.53
C THR A 44 2.18 -25.67 -1.21
N ASN A 45 3.31 -24.98 -1.19
CA ASN A 45 4.12 -24.74 0.02
C ASN A 45 4.69 -23.31 0.01
N PRO A 46 3.88 -22.28 0.30
CA PRO A 46 4.36 -20.91 0.37
C PRO A 46 5.22 -20.69 1.62
N ALA A 47 6.32 -19.94 1.48
CA ALA A 47 7.36 -19.79 2.51
C ALA A 47 6.87 -19.21 3.86
N ALA A 48 5.78 -18.46 3.87
CA ALA A 48 5.25 -17.88 5.12
C ALA A 48 4.24 -18.78 5.85
N ALA A 49 3.85 -19.92 5.27
CA ALA A 49 2.77 -20.78 5.80
C ALA A 49 3.08 -21.32 7.18
N ASP A 50 4.26 -21.95 7.34
CA ASP A 50 4.67 -22.57 8.61
C ASP A 50 4.76 -21.55 9.75
N ALA A 51 5.31 -20.37 9.46
CA ALA A 51 5.39 -19.29 10.45
C ALA A 51 4.00 -18.80 10.87
N LEU A 52 3.08 -18.60 9.91
CA LEU A 52 1.71 -18.21 10.21
C LEU A 52 0.97 -19.28 11.01
N ALA A 53 1.13 -20.57 10.67
CA ALA A 53 0.51 -21.67 11.39
C ALA A 53 1.02 -21.77 12.84
N ALA A 54 2.30 -21.52 13.07
CA ALA A 54 2.88 -21.53 14.40
C ALA A 54 2.46 -20.31 15.26
N GLU A 55 2.25 -19.16 14.61
CA GLU A 55 1.94 -17.89 15.30
C GLU A 55 0.44 -17.70 15.54
N LEU A 56 -0.42 -18.16 14.63
CA LEU A 56 -1.85 -17.87 14.60
C LEU A 56 -2.66 -19.15 14.78
N SER A 57 -3.18 -19.38 15.97
CA SER A 57 -4.12 -20.47 16.22
C SER A 57 -5.42 -20.27 15.40
N HIS A 58 -5.97 -21.32 14.82
CA HIS A 58 -7.23 -21.29 14.06
C HIS A 58 -7.19 -20.50 12.73
N ILE A 59 -5.99 -20.23 12.17
CA ILE A 59 -5.89 -19.77 10.78
C ILE A 59 -6.15 -20.96 9.84
N GLU A 60 -6.89 -20.70 8.78
CA GLU A 60 -7.16 -21.70 7.75
C GLU A 60 -6.29 -21.46 6.52
N PHE A 61 -5.89 -22.55 5.84
CA PHE A 61 -5.10 -22.48 4.62
C PHE A 61 -5.76 -23.26 3.48
N SER A 62 -5.64 -22.69 2.26
CA SER A 62 -6.02 -23.34 1.01
C SER A 62 -4.90 -23.13 -0.01
N PHE A 63 -4.11 -24.14 -0.27
CA PHE A 63 -2.93 -24.08 -1.13
C PHE A 63 -3.09 -24.91 -2.41
N GLY A 64 -2.28 -24.57 -3.45
CA GLY A 64 -2.27 -25.27 -4.73
C GLY A 64 -3.25 -24.68 -5.75
N GLY A 65 -3.85 -23.51 -5.46
CA GLY A 65 -4.76 -22.80 -6.34
C GLY A 65 -5.62 -21.80 -5.60
N PHE A 66 -6.35 -20.98 -6.35
CA PHE A 66 -7.37 -20.10 -5.79
C PHE A 66 -8.75 -20.65 -6.13
N ASN A 67 -9.42 -21.23 -5.14
CA ASN A 67 -10.80 -21.64 -5.27
C ASN A 67 -11.72 -20.42 -5.07
N PRO A 68 -12.48 -19.96 -6.09
CA PRO A 68 -13.35 -18.80 -5.97
C PRO A 68 -14.40 -18.94 -4.86
N ASP A 69 -14.89 -20.14 -4.60
CA ASP A 69 -15.93 -20.34 -3.59
C ASP A 69 -15.49 -20.00 -2.16
N LEU A 70 -14.18 -19.94 -1.89
CA LEU A 70 -13.65 -19.49 -0.59
C LEU A 70 -14.09 -18.07 -0.23
N VAL A 71 -14.41 -17.22 -1.22
CA VAL A 71 -14.85 -15.85 -0.97
C VAL A 71 -16.29 -15.80 -0.43
N ARG A 72 -17.08 -16.87 -0.62
CA ARG A 72 -18.45 -16.92 -0.12
C ARG A 72 -18.48 -16.89 1.40
N GLY A 73 -19.23 -15.93 1.94
CA GLY A 73 -19.30 -15.69 3.38
C GLY A 73 -18.08 -14.93 3.96
N ALA A 74 -17.13 -14.52 3.14
CA ALA A 74 -16.14 -13.53 3.55
C ALA A 74 -16.77 -12.14 3.64
N SER A 75 -16.30 -11.32 4.58
CA SER A 75 -16.65 -9.90 4.70
C SER A 75 -15.62 -9.01 4.01
N LEU A 76 -14.46 -9.56 3.66
CA LEU A 76 -13.34 -8.85 3.05
C LEU A 76 -12.47 -9.82 2.26
N LEU A 77 -12.08 -9.42 1.06
CA LEU A 77 -11.04 -10.06 0.27
C LEU A 77 -9.77 -9.20 0.28
N VAL A 78 -8.66 -9.78 0.71
CA VAL A 78 -7.35 -9.13 0.66
C VAL A 78 -6.52 -9.78 -0.42
N ILE A 79 -5.93 -8.99 -1.31
CA ILE A 79 -5.08 -9.46 -2.40
C ILE A 79 -3.64 -8.97 -2.25
N SER A 80 -2.68 -9.88 -2.38
CA SER A 80 -1.25 -9.53 -2.40
C SER A 80 -0.88 -8.79 -3.69
N PRO A 81 0.00 -7.77 -3.64
CA PRO A 81 0.31 -6.92 -4.80
C PRO A 81 0.92 -7.67 -5.99
N GLY A 82 1.53 -8.85 -5.77
CA GLY A 82 2.01 -9.71 -6.86
C GLY A 82 0.91 -10.40 -7.68
N LEU A 83 -0.34 -10.31 -7.25
CA LEU A 83 -1.49 -10.89 -7.95
C LEU A 83 -2.29 -9.78 -8.62
N SER A 84 -2.31 -9.75 -9.96
CA SER A 84 -3.21 -8.84 -10.67
C SER A 84 -4.67 -9.22 -10.41
N PRO A 85 -5.52 -8.27 -10.01
CA PRO A 85 -6.93 -8.54 -9.81
C PRO A 85 -7.64 -9.05 -11.06
N SER A 86 -7.16 -8.66 -12.24
CA SER A 86 -7.79 -8.97 -13.53
C SER A 86 -7.01 -9.97 -14.39
N HIS A 87 -5.68 -10.05 -14.23
CA HIS A 87 -4.78 -10.78 -15.14
C HIS A 87 -4.00 -11.90 -14.46
N SER A 88 -4.39 -12.32 -13.25
CA SER A 88 -3.75 -13.43 -12.54
C SER A 88 -4.72 -14.59 -12.29
N ALA A 89 -4.19 -15.69 -11.76
CA ALA A 89 -5.01 -16.82 -11.32
C ALA A 89 -6.04 -16.47 -10.23
N ALA A 90 -5.88 -15.30 -9.58
CA ALA A 90 -6.83 -14.81 -8.58
C ALA A 90 -8.07 -14.12 -9.19
N ALA A 91 -8.06 -13.82 -10.50
CA ALA A 91 -9.10 -13.00 -11.14
C ALA A 91 -10.53 -13.59 -10.97
N ALA A 92 -10.69 -14.89 -11.06
CA ALA A 92 -12.01 -15.53 -10.85
C ALA A 92 -12.53 -15.29 -9.41
N THR A 93 -11.67 -15.35 -8.40
CA THR A 93 -12.04 -15.09 -7.00
C THR A 93 -12.36 -13.60 -6.79
N VAL A 94 -11.62 -12.70 -7.43
CA VAL A 94 -11.85 -11.24 -7.37
C VAL A 94 -13.19 -10.89 -8.04
N ASN A 95 -13.47 -11.44 -9.23
CA ASN A 95 -14.73 -11.22 -9.91
C ASN A 95 -15.93 -11.68 -9.08
N LEU A 96 -15.85 -12.89 -8.50
CA LEU A 96 -16.91 -13.39 -7.62
C LEU A 96 -17.07 -12.51 -6.35
N ALA A 97 -15.98 -11.96 -5.80
CA ALA A 97 -16.06 -11.00 -4.70
C ALA A 97 -16.86 -9.76 -5.10
N HIS A 98 -16.58 -9.18 -6.27
CA HIS A 98 -17.32 -8.03 -6.79
C HIS A 98 -18.81 -8.34 -7.03
N GLU A 99 -19.14 -9.50 -7.60
CA GLU A 99 -20.52 -9.95 -7.81
C GLU A 99 -21.28 -10.09 -6.49
N LEU A 100 -20.60 -10.50 -5.42
CA LEU A 100 -21.16 -10.64 -4.08
C LEU A 100 -21.15 -9.35 -3.26
N GLY A 101 -20.63 -8.23 -3.82
CA GLY A 101 -20.47 -6.98 -3.10
C GLY A 101 -19.41 -7.03 -1.99
N ILE A 102 -18.46 -7.98 -2.08
CA ILE A 102 -17.35 -8.12 -1.12
C ILE A 102 -16.22 -7.20 -1.56
N GLU A 103 -15.76 -6.39 -0.64
CA GLU A 103 -14.70 -5.42 -0.88
C GLU A 103 -13.34 -6.10 -1.09
N VAL A 104 -12.60 -5.65 -2.10
CA VAL A 104 -11.27 -6.14 -2.45
C VAL A 104 -10.24 -5.08 -2.10
N VAL A 105 -9.28 -5.42 -1.24
CA VAL A 105 -8.28 -4.48 -0.71
C VAL A 105 -6.88 -5.06 -0.72
N GLY A 106 -5.86 -4.18 -0.67
CA GLY A 106 -4.47 -4.55 -0.47
C GLY A 106 -3.94 -4.19 0.92
N GLU A 107 -2.67 -4.47 1.14
CA GLU A 107 -1.95 -4.19 2.40
C GLU A 107 -1.97 -2.70 2.74
N ILE A 108 -1.73 -1.82 1.75
CA ILE A 108 -1.70 -0.37 1.94
C ILE A 108 -3.10 0.19 2.26
N GLU A 109 -4.16 -0.41 1.73
CA GLU A 109 -5.52 -0.02 2.12
C GLU A 109 -5.80 -0.37 3.58
N LEU A 110 -5.38 -1.54 4.07
CA LEU A 110 -5.52 -1.89 5.49
C LEU A 110 -4.71 -0.94 6.39
N PHE A 111 -3.50 -0.58 5.97
CA PHE A 111 -2.70 0.44 6.64
C PHE A 111 -3.45 1.79 6.70
N ALA A 112 -3.97 2.26 5.58
CA ALA A 112 -4.69 3.53 5.49
C ALA A 112 -5.95 3.57 6.39
N ARG A 113 -6.72 2.48 6.41
CA ARG A 113 -7.89 2.32 7.29
C ARG A 113 -7.51 2.37 8.77
N GLU A 114 -6.41 1.70 9.13
CA GLU A 114 -5.91 1.73 10.51
C GLU A 114 -5.42 3.13 10.90
N MET A 115 -4.75 3.85 10.00
CA MET A 115 -4.35 5.25 10.22
C MET A 115 -5.57 6.15 10.49
N LYS A 116 -6.63 6.00 9.69
CA LYS A 116 -7.91 6.73 9.91
C LYS A 116 -8.53 6.37 11.27
N ARG A 117 -8.51 5.07 11.62
CA ARG A 117 -9.02 4.61 12.92
C ARG A 117 -8.22 5.22 14.08
N LEU A 118 -6.89 5.24 14.00
CA LEU A 118 -6.02 5.83 15.02
C LEU A 118 -6.23 7.33 15.17
N LYS A 119 -6.40 8.03 14.05
CA LYS A 119 -6.74 9.47 14.07
C LYS A 119 -8.05 9.72 14.82
N ALA A 120 -9.08 8.94 14.53
CA ALA A 120 -10.39 9.08 15.19
C ALA A 120 -10.36 8.66 16.67
N PHE A 121 -9.59 7.62 17.01
CA PHE A 121 -9.59 7.04 18.35
C PHE A 121 -8.69 7.79 19.34
N CYS A 122 -7.49 8.20 18.92
CA CYS A 122 -6.48 8.81 19.82
C CYS A 122 -5.82 10.07 19.25
N GLY A 123 -6.35 10.63 18.16
CA GLY A 123 -5.82 11.85 17.54
C GLY A 123 -4.47 11.67 16.82
N TYR A 124 -4.02 10.43 16.58
CA TYR A 124 -2.76 10.20 15.88
C TYR A 124 -2.84 10.68 14.43
N SER A 125 -2.07 11.69 14.10
CA SER A 125 -2.05 12.34 12.78
C SER A 125 -0.60 12.64 12.37
N PRO A 126 0.17 11.62 11.96
CA PRO A 126 1.54 11.82 11.49
C PRO A 126 1.54 12.46 10.10
N VAL A 127 2.67 12.97 9.69
CA VAL A 127 2.93 13.33 8.29
C VAL A 127 3.12 12.04 7.47
N VAL A 128 2.43 11.93 6.36
CA VAL A 128 2.55 10.80 5.42
C VAL A 128 3.05 11.31 4.08
N VAL A 129 4.23 10.81 3.67
CA VAL A 129 4.84 11.11 2.36
C VAL A 129 4.81 9.85 1.51
N GLY A 130 4.18 9.92 0.34
CA GLY A 130 4.11 8.82 -0.62
C GLY A 130 5.07 9.04 -1.79
N ILE A 131 5.73 7.98 -2.26
CA ILE A 131 6.65 8.05 -3.41
C ILE A 131 6.35 6.92 -4.36
N THR A 132 6.03 7.26 -5.62
CA THR A 132 5.82 6.32 -6.71
C THR A 132 6.58 6.75 -7.97
N GLY A 133 6.62 5.88 -8.95
CA GLY A 133 7.30 6.06 -10.23
C GLY A 133 7.70 4.71 -10.83
N THR A 134 8.18 4.66 -12.04
CA THR A 134 8.79 3.45 -12.60
C THR A 134 10.17 3.27 -11.98
N ASN A 135 11.01 4.30 -12.01
CA ASN A 135 12.39 4.29 -11.54
C ASN A 135 12.63 5.31 -10.41
N GLY A 136 13.70 5.14 -9.64
CA GLY A 136 14.15 6.09 -8.62
C GLY A 136 13.41 6.06 -7.29
N LYS A 137 12.31 5.30 -7.16
CA LYS A 137 11.50 5.22 -5.93
C LYS A 137 12.33 4.99 -4.67
N THR A 138 13.11 3.92 -4.66
CA THR A 138 13.90 3.49 -3.49
C THR A 138 14.90 4.55 -3.04
N THR A 139 15.61 5.14 -3.99
CA THR A 139 16.58 6.21 -3.70
C THR A 139 15.88 7.42 -3.10
N THR A 140 14.80 7.88 -3.74
CA THR A 140 14.05 9.06 -3.28
C THR A 140 13.40 8.79 -1.91
N THR A 141 12.83 7.61 -1.70
CA THR A 141 12.23 7.21 -0.40
C THR A 141 13.29 7.20 0.70
N THR A 142 14.46 6.65 0.42
CA THR A 142 15.56 6.59 1.39
C THR A 142 16.06 7.98 1.76
N ILE A 143 16.32 8.84 0.76
CA ILE A 143 16.78 10.21 0.98
C ILE A 143 15.73 11.02 1.76
N THR A 144 14.45 10.92 1.39
CA THR A 144 13.35 11.60 2.09
C THR A 144 13.28 11.16 3.55
N GLY A 145 13.43 9.87 3.81
CA GLY A 145 13.48 9.35 5.19
C GLY A 145 14.66 9.87 5.99
N LEU A 146 15.85 9.97 5.38
CA LEU A 146 17.03 10.54 6.01
C LEU A 146 16.86 12.03 6.30
N MET A 147 16.31 12.80 5.37
CA MET A 147 16.04 14.24 5.56
C MET A 147 15.03 14.46 6.69
N ALA A 148 13.94 13.73 6.71
CA ALA A 148 12.95 13.79 7.77
C ALA A 148 13.56 13.44 9.14
N LYS A 149 14.42 12.42 9.20
CA LYS A 149 15.14 12.06 10.42
C LYS A 149 16.14 13.15 10.85
N ALA A 150 16.85 13.76 9.90
CA ALA A 150 17.78 14.87 10.18
C ALA A 150 17.06 16.12 10.73
N SER A 151 15.76 16.28 10.45
CA SER A 151 14.94 17.35 11.06
C SER A 151 14.51 17.07 12.50
N GLY A 152 14.99 15.98 13.12
CA GLY A 152 14.71 15.62 14.50
C GLY A 152 13.41 14.81 14.69
N LYS A 153 12.77 14.37 13.61
CA LYS A 153 11.53 13.61 13.67
C LYS A 153 11.77 12.10 13.85
N THR A 154 10.82 11.44 14.51
CA THR A 154 10.74 9.97 14.48
C THR A 154 10.11 9.52 13.17
N VAL A 155 10.85 8.72 12.39
CA VAL A 155 10.51 8.38 11.00
C VAL A 155 10.42 6.86 10.82
N CYS A 156 9.40 6.41 10.12
CA CYS A 156 9.32 5.07 9.59
C CYS A 156 9.32 5.11 8.04
N VAL A 157 10.26 4.40 7.44
CA VAL A 157 10.32 4.17 6.00
C VAL A 157 9.83 2.76 5.74
N ALA A 158 8.83 2.61 4.87
CA ALA A 158 8.17 1.33 4.66
C ALA A 158 7.50 1.25 3.26
N GLY A 159 6.87 0.13 2.96
CA GLY A 159 6.08 -0.09 1.76
C GLY A 159 6.70 -1.10 0.81
N ASN A 160 6.75 -0.79 -0.48
CA ASN A 160 7.26 -1.70 -1.52
C ASN A 160 8.73 -2.11 -1.32
N ILE A 161 9.55 -1.23 -0.79
CA ILE A 161 10.97 -1.50 -0.49
C ILE A 161 11.15 -2.48 0.68
N GLY A 162 10.10 -2.74 1.46
CA GLY A 162 10.20 -3.44 2.73
C GLY A 162 10.93 -2.62 3.82
N PRO A 163 10.55 -2.81 5.08
CA PRO A 163 9.45 -3.68 5.54
C PRO A 163 8.06 -3.17 5.08
N ASN A 164 7.05 -4.07 5.11
CA ASN A 164 5.67 -3.68 4.81
C ASN A 164 5.16 -2.61 5.78
N ALA A 165 4.39 -1.64 5.27
CA ALA A 165 3.85 -0.55 6.08
C ALA A 165 2.96 -1.06 7.22
N LEU A 166 2.11 -2.05 6.94
CA LEU A 166 1.22 -2.66 7.93
C LEU A 166 2.00 -3.43 9.02
N THR A 167 3.12 -4.07 8.66
CA THR A 167 4.02 -4.72 9.63
C THR A 167 4.64 -3.71 10.57
N GLU A 168 5.17 -2.61 10.06
CA GLU A 168 5.79 -1.58 10.88
C GLU A 168 4.76 -0.85 11.75
N LEU A 169 3.56 -0.59 11.24
CA LEU A 169 2.48 -0.02 12.03
C LEU A 169 2.09 -0.95 13.19
N THR A 170 2.00 -2.25 12.94
CA THR A 170 1.67 -3.23 13.97
C THR A 170 2.76 -3.29 15.06
N LYS A 171 4.03 -3.24 14.66
CA LYS A 171 5.16 -3.17 15.61
C LYS A 171 5.14 -1.88 16.42
N ALA A 172 4.91 -0.74 15.77
CA ALA A 172 4.85 0.57 16.42
C ALA A 172 3.72 0.64 17.46
N LEU A 173 2.57 0.07 17.12
CA LEU A 173 1.42 -0.05 18.04
C LEU A 173 1.76 -0.94 19.25
N ALA A 174 2.36 -2.10 19.01
CA ALA A 174 2.75 -3.03 20.08
C ALA A 174 3.80 -2.41 21.02
N ALA A 175 4.71 -1.59 20.49
CA ALA A 175 5.73 -0.88 21.24
C ALA A 175 5.22 0.41 21.90
N GLY A 176 4.02 0.89 21.57
CA GLY A 176 3.52 2.20 22.02
C GLY A 176 4.33 3.38 21.50
N LYS A 177 5.01 3.22 20.35
CA LYS A 177 5.92 4.20 19.74
C LYS A 177 5.56 4.45 18.29
N LEU A 178 4.53 5.24 18.07
CA LEU A 178 4.11 5.62 16.74
C LEU A 178 5.03 6.72 16.15
N PRO A 179 5.50 6.60 14.89
CA PRO A 179 6.36 7.59 14.27
C PRO A 179 5.59 8.88 13.94
N GLU A 180 6.31 10.00 13.94
CA GLU A 180 5.76 11.29 13.52
C GLU A 180 5.68 11.44 12.00
N VAL A 181 6.50 10.67 11.26
CA VAL A 181 6.55 10.72 9.79
C VAL A 181 6.58 9.30 9.24
N TRP A 182 5.71 9.04 8.27
CA TRP A 182 5.75 7.85 7.43
C TRP A 182 6.24 8.26 6.04
N VAL A 183 7.27 7.59 5.54
CA VAL A 183 7.73 7.72 4.16
C VAL A 183 7.49 6.38 3.47
N LEU A 184 6.55 6.39 2.52
CA LEU A 184 6.03 5.16 1.90
C LEU A 184 6.49 5.06 0.45
N GLU A 185 7.28 4.03 0.13
CA GLU A 185 7.47 3.62 -1.26
C GLU A 185 6.25 2.82 -1.71
N LEU A 186 5.60 3.26 -2.78
CA LEU A 186 4.37 2.65 -3.26
C LEU A 186 4.50 2.22 -4.72
N SER A 187 4.29 0.92 -4.98
CA SER A 187 4.20 0.38 -6.34
C SER A 187 2.80 0.62 -6.92
N SER A 188 2.69 0.55 -8.25
CA SER A 188 1.39 0.57 -8.93
C SER A 188 0.50 -0.59 -8.51
N PHE A 189 1.09 -1.75 -8.21
CA PHE A 189 0.37 -2.94 -7.74
C PHE A 189 -0.31 -2.71 -6.39
N GLN A 190 0.38 -2.05 -5.46
CA GLN A 190 -0.18 -1.69 -4.16
C GLN A 190 -1.26 -0.62 -4.30
N LEU A 191 -1.01 0.38 -5.16
CA LEU A 191 -1.95 1.49 -5.38
C LEU A 191 -3.23 1.04 -6.08
N GLU A 192 -3.20 -0.03 -6.90
CA GLU A 192 -4.38 -0.54 -7.60
C GLU A 192 -5.52 -0.90 -6.65
N THR A 193 -5.20 -1.42 -5.48
CA THR A 193 -6.17 -1.83 -4.46
C THR A 193 -6.20 -0.89 -3.24
N THR A 194 -5.73 0.36 -3.43
CA THR A 194 -5.68 1.40 -2.40
C THR A 194 -6.66 2.52 -2.75
N VAL A 195 -7.56 2.85 -1.84
CA VAL A 195 -8.61 3.85 -2.03
C VAL A 195 -8.55 4.94 -0.97
N SER A 196 -8.26 4.58 0.27
CA SER A 196 -8.44 5.47 1.41
C SER A 196 -7.14 6.10 1.93
N LEU A 197 -6.00 5.82 1.30
CA LEU A 197 -4.73 6.45 1.66
C LEU A 197 -4.80 7.95 1.39
N THR A 198 -4.38 8.73 2.38
CA THR A 198 -4.20 10.17 2.24
C THR A 198 -2.75 10.49 2.61
N CYS A 199 -2.00 11.01 1.66
CA CYS A 199 -0.66 11.54 1.88
C CYS A 199 -0.75 13.06 2.05
N ASP A 200 0.06 13.64 2.94
CA ASP A 200 0.23 15.09 3.04
C ASP A 200 0.99 15.62 1.83
N ALA A 201 2.00 14.86 1.38
CA ALA A 201 2.69 15.08 0.12
C ALA A 201 2.96 13.74 -0.58
N ALA A 202 2.95 13.75 -1.90
CA ALA A 202 3.33 12.58 -2.68
C ALA A 202 4.09 12.95 -3.95
N ALA A 203 5.09 12.14 -4.30
CA ALA A 203 5.88 12.31 -5.51
C ALA A 203 5.55 11.21 -6.54
N PHE A 204 5.33 11.62 -7.78
CA PHE A 204 5.29 10.74 -8.94
C PHE A 204 6.49 11.07 -9.83
N LEU A 205 7.52 10.23 -9.75
CA LEU A 205 8.85 10.55 -10.26
C LEU A 205 8.96 10.47 -11.79
N ASN A 206 8.37 9.43 -12.37
CA ASN A 206 8.41 9.15 -13.82
C ASN A 206 7.53 7.97 -14.17
N LEU A 207 7.19 7.88 -15.46
CA LEU A 207 6.50 6.74 -16.04
C LEU A 207 7.18 6.29 -17.33
N THR A 208 7.76 5.10 -17.33
CA THR A 208 8.27 4.42 -18.53
C THR A 208 7.55 3.09 -18.69
N GLU A 209 7.59 2.50 -19.89
CA GLU A 209 6.93 1.23 -20.14
C GLU A 209 7.45 0.13 -19.23
N ASP A 210 6.53 -0.42 -18.43
CA ASP A 210 6.77 -1.52 -17.49
C ASP A 210 5.43 -2.11 -17.07
N HIS A 211 5.41 -3.36 -16.61
CA HIS A 211 4.26 -4.01 -15.99
C HIS A 211 2.94 -3.98 -16.80
N VAL A 212 3.02 -3.87 -18.14
CA VAL A 212 1.84 -3.85 -19.01
C VAL A 212 1.10 -5.20 -18.97
N ASP A 213 1.83 -6.29 -18.78
CA ASP A 213 1.29 -7.64 -18.57
C ASP A 213 0.41 -7.73 -17.30
N TRP A 214 0.76 -6.98 -16.27
CA TRP A 214 0.01 -6.94 -15.01
C TRP A 214 -1.20 -5.98 -15.07
N HIS A 215 -1.05 -4.80 -15.68
CA HIS A 215 -2.08 -3.75 -15.74
C HIS A 215 -2.98 -3.82 -16.98
N GLY A 216 -2.55 -4.54 -18.01
CA GLY A 216 -3.24 -4.63 -19.31
C GLY A 216 -2.96 -3.48 -20.27
N SER A 217 -2.55 -2.30 -19.79
CA SER A 217 -2.17 -1.15 -20.62
C SER A 217 -1.31 -0.14 -19.86
N MET A 218 -0.56 0.71 -20.61
CA MET A 218 0.15 1.85 -20.06
C MET A 218 -0.77 2.87 -19.40
N TRP A 219 -1.97 3.05 -19.93
CA TRP A 219 -2.97 3.93 -19.31
C TRP A 219 -3.40 3.45 -17.94
N ALA A 220 -3.72 2.16 -17.80
CA ALA A 220 -4.08 1.56 -16.51
C ALA A 220 -2.90 1.62 -15.52
N TYR A 221 -1.67 1.42 -16.00
CA TYR A 221 -0.46 1.57 -15.18
C TYR A 221 -0.28 2.99 -14.66
N ALA A 222 -0.44 4.02 -15.53
CA ALA A 222 -0.41 5.41 -15.13
C ALA A 222 -1.52 5.75 -14.12
N ALA A 223 -2.75 5.32 -14.41
CA ALA A 223 -3.91 5.53 -13.54
C ALA A 223 -3.71 4.90 -12.15
N ALA A 224 -3.15 3.69 -12.09
CA ALA A 224 -2.83 3.03 -10.82
C ALA A 224 -1.85 3.87 -9.99
N LYS A 225 -0.77 4.41 -10.59
CA LYS A 225 0.18 5.29 -9.89
C LYS A 225 -0.46 6.60 -9.45
N GLY A 226 -1.33 7.18 -10.26
CA GLY A 226 -2.05 8.41 -9.95
C GLY A 226 -2.93 8.32 -8.70
N ARG A 227 -3.33 7.12 -8.28
CA ARG A 227 -4.10 6.89 -7.04
C ARG A 227 -3.36 7.31 -5.76
N ILE A 228 -2.04 7.57 -5.85
CA ILE A 228 -1.27 8.10 -4.71
C ILE A 228 -1.77 9.49 -4.27
N PHE A 229 -2.44 10.22 -5.16
CA PHE A 229 -2.93 11.57 -4.90
C PHE A 229 -4.39 11.57 -4.44
N SER A 230 -4.63 12.11 -3.26
CA SER A 230 -5.96 12.55 -2.84
C SER A 230 -6.19 14.02 -3.22
N VAL A 231 -7.39 14.52 -3.01
CA VAL A 231 -7.72 15.93 -3.32
C VAL A 231 -6.92 16.94 -2.52
N SER A 232 -6.43 16.58 -1.34
CA SER A 232 -5.65 17.45 -0.43
C SER A 232 -4.15 17.18 -0.45
N THR A 233 -3.67 16.23 -1.27
CA THR A 233 -2.27 15.85 -1.31
C THR A 233 -1.45 16.90 -2.07
N LYS A 234 -0.37 17.40 -1.46
CA LYS A 234 0.63 18.19 -2.17
C LYS A 234 1.35 17.28 -3.18
N ARG A 235 1.26 17.59 -4.46
CA ARG A 235 1.77 16.79 -5.57
C ARG A 235 3.14 17.26 -5.98
N VAL A 236 4.14 16.38 -5.99
CA VAL A 236 5.49 16.63 -6.49
C VAL A 236 5.64 15.85 -7.80
N LEU A 237 5.69 16.57 -8.91
CA LEU A 237 5.59 16.02 -10.25
C LEU A 237 6.84 16.32 -11.09
N ASN A 238 7.21 15.36 -11.93
CA ASN A 238 8.29 15.55 -12.91
C ASN A 238 7.76 16.33 -14.11
N ALA A 239 8.27 17.55 -14.31
CA ALA A 239 7.89 18.43 -15.42
C ALA A 239 8.34 17.88 -16.79
N ASP A 240 9.37 17.01 -16.82
CA ASP A 240 9.90 16.42 -18.04
C ASP A 240 9.10 15.19 -18.50
N ASP A 241 8.14 14.72 -17.71
CA ASP A 241 7.29 13.58 -18.00
C ASP A 241 5.84 14.05 -18.26
N PRO A 242 5.40 14.10 -19.53
CA PRO A 242 4.06 14.61 -19.85
C PRO A 242 2.93 13.75 -19.29
N VAL A 243 3.14 12.46 -19.06
CA VAL A 243 2.13 11.59 -18.44
C VAL A 243 2.01 11.88 -16.95
N VAL A 244 3.13 12.11 -16.27
CA VAL A 244 3.13 12.53 -14.86
C VAL A 244 2.44 13.88 -14.69
N MET A 245 2.69 14.84 -15.60
CA MET A 245 2.09 16.16 -15.57
C MET A 245 0.58 16.18 -15.75
N GLN A 246 -0.03 15.15 -16.33
CA GLN A 246 -1.50 15.01 -16.36
C GLN A 246 -2.11 14.96 -14.95
N CYS A 247 -1.33 14.55 -13.95
CA CYS A 247 -1.76 14.56 -12.56
C CYS A 247 -1.90 15.98 -11.96
N ALA A 248 -1.47 17.03 -12.66
CA ALA A 248 -1.69 18.43 -12.26
C ALA A 248 -3.00 19.00 -12.78
N GLU A 249 -3.63 18.35 -13.77
CA GLU A 249 -4.85 18.86 -14.42
C GLU A 249 -6.01 19.00 -13.43
N GLY A 250 -6.63 20.18 -13.40
CA GLY A 250 -7.77 20.48 -12.52
C GLY A 250 -7.44 20.56 -11.03
N VAL A 251 -6.16 20.61 -10.68
CA VAL A 251 -5.68 20.70 -9.28
C VAL A 251 -5.35 22.16 -8.95
N ASP A 252 -5.62 22.57 -7.70
CA ASP A 252 -5.18 23.88 -7.20
C ASP A 252 -3.66 24.02 -7.37
N PRO A 253 -3.16 25.03 -8.09
CA PRO A 253 -1.73 25.25 -8.27
C PRO A 253 -0.94 25.30 -6.96
N ALA A 254 -1.52 25.74 -5.85
CA ALA A 254 -0.90 25.75 -4.53
C ALA A 254 -0.56 24.33 -4.00
N LEU A 255 -1.17 23.30 -4.58
CA LEU A 255 -0.90 21.90 -4.25
C LEU A 255 0.08 21.24 -5.22
N VAL A 256 0.60 21.94 -6.22
CA VAL A 256 1.49 21.38 -7.24
C VAL A 256 2.88 21.99 -7.12
N GLU A 257 3.85 21.12 -6.91
CA GLU A 257 5.29 21.42 -7.03
C GLU A 257 5.84 20.59 -8.19
N VAL A 258 6.78 21.16 -8.94
CA VAL A 258 7.41 20.45 -10.04
C VAL A 258 8.92 20.42 -9.89
N PHE A 259 9.55 19.36 -10.40
CA PHE A 259 10.99 19.27 -10.57
C PHE A 259 11.31 18.91 -12.03
N SER A 260 12.49 19.30 -12.49
CA SER A 260 12.97 19.08 -13.85
C SER A 260 14.50 18.94 -13.84
N ASP A 261 15.09 18.31 -14.83
CA ASP A 261 16.54 18.34 -15.10
C ASP A 261 16.95 19.52 -15.98
N ALA A 262 15.97 20.30 -16.48
CA ALA A 262 16.25 21.54 -17.22
C ALA A 262 16.88 22.62 -16.35
N ASP A 263 17.65 23.54 -16.98
CA ASP A 263 18.25 24.67 -16.29
C ASP A 263 17.17 25.53 -15.59
N PRO A 264 17.26 25.77 -14.28
CA PRO A 264 16.29 26.59 -13.54
C PRO A 264 16.08 28.00 -14.11
N LYS A 265 17.00 28.51 -14.91
CA LYS A 265 16.89 29.82 -15.59
C LYS A 265 15.93 29.84 -16.76
N GLU A 266 15.55 28.62 -17.28
CA GLU A 266 14.65 28.48 -18.42
C GLU A 266 13.24 28.04 -18.01
N GLY A 267 13.05 27.71 -16.72
CA GLY A 267 11.76 27.26 -16.16
C GLY A 267 11.01 28.34 -15.37
N PRO A 268 9.74 28.08 -14.98
CA PRO A 268 9.03 28.96 -14.05
C PRO A 268 9.82 29.10 -12.74
N SER A 269 9.79 30.28 -12.14
CA SER A 269 10.64 30.68 -10.98
C SER A 269 10.49 29.82 -9.70
N GLU A 270 9.60 28.85 -9.71
CA GLU A 270 9.33 27.92 -8.59
C GLU A 270 9.76 26.48 -8.88
N ASN A 271 10.44 26.23 -10.01
CA ASN A 271 10.92 24.89 -10.34
C ASN A 271 12.25 24.59 -9.63
N TRP A 272 12.36 23.39 -9.08
CA TRP A 272 13.60 22.84 -8.54
C TRP A 272 14.34 22.13 -9.67
N GLY A 273 15.26 22.85 -10.35
CA GLY A 273 16.15 22.28 -11.35
C GLY A 273 17.45 21.77 -10.72
N ILE A 274 18.11 20.85 -11.40
CA ILE A 274 19.48 20.43 -11.09
C ILE A 274 20.42 21.42 -11.81
N ALA A 275 21.22 22.19 -11.07
CA ALA A 275 22.26 23.05 -11.62
C ALA A 275 23.53 22.26 -11.92
#